data_719416ad55fe503ec8a7f27b99e8a791
#
_entry.id   719416ad55fe503ec8a7f27b99e8a791
#
_cell.length_a   1.000
_cell.length_b   1.000
_cell.length_c   1.000
_cell.angle_alpha   90.00
_cell.angle_beta   90.00
_cell.angle_gamma   90.00
#
_symmetry.space_group_name_H-M   'P 1'
#
loop_
_entity.id
_entity.type
_entity.pdbx_description
1 polymer ?
#
loop_
_entity_poly.entity_id
_entity_poly.type
_entity_poly.pdbx_seq_one_letter_code
_entity_poly.pdbx_strand_id
1 'polypeptide(L)'
;FDSIKRIQKESEIAVRQGVTQLVLSDKAISDTRMPMPMLLCVGAINTFLIDKKLRGYVSINVQSGEALDTHSFATLIGVGATTVNPYIAFDSLYQRHEKKLFGQYSFDECVERYIKSVNAGLLKIMSKMGISVLSSYRGGCNFETVGLSRSIVDDYFPGVTSKISGIGLSGIEKKIRAIHKEAFESTDTVLPIGGIYRYRKNGETHQYQGRLIHLLQSAVGSNSYSAYKKYAEGIYNLPPINLRDLIDFRKKKLGPSIQISEVEPVSYTHLTLPTIVGV
;
A
#
# COMPACT_ATOMS: atom_id res chain seq x y z
N PHE A 1 17.80 -10.33 9.60
CA PHE A 1 17.43 -11.48 10.46
C PHE A 1 17.84 -11.22 11.92
N ASP A 2 19.10 -10.89 12.18
CA ASP A 2 19.63 -10.69 13.54
C ASP A 2 18.96 -9.54 14.28
N SER A 3 18.65 -8.46 13.58
CA SER A 3 17.93 -7.32 14.15
C SER A 3 16.52 -7.69 14.61
N ILE A 4 15.81 -8.56 13.87
CA ILE A 4 14.49 -9.04 14.26
C ILE A 4 14.59 -9.88 15.55
N LYS A 5 15.52 -10.83 15.59
CA LYS A 5 15.75 -11.65 16.80
C LYS A 5 16.12 -10.80 18.01
N ARG A 6 16.93 -9.77 17.80
CA ARG A 6 17.31 -8.85 18.86
C ARG A 6 16.10 -8.13 19.46
N ILE A 7 15.24 -7.51 18.62
CA ILE A 7 14.06 -6.81 19.15
C ILE A 7 13.04 -7.76 19.79
N GLN A 8 12.89 -8.98 19.28
CA GLN A 8 12.06 -10.01 19.92
C GLN A 8 12.55 -10.34 21.33
N LYS A 9 13.86 -10.58 21.49
CA LYS A 9 14.48 -10.88 22.78
C LYS A 9 14.40 -9.69 23.76
N GLU A 10 14.70 -8.50 23.30
CA GLU A 10 14.57 -7.26 24.09
C GLU A 10 13.13 -7.07 24.57
N SER A 11 12.15 -7.29 23.70
CA SER A 11 10.72 -7.21 24.04
C SER A 11 10.32 -8.24 25.09
N GLU A 12 10.78 -9.50 24.98
CA GLU A 12 10.51 -10.54 25.96
C GLU A 12 11.07 -10.17 27.34
N ILE A 13 12.33 -9.72 27.39
CA ILE A 13 12.98 -9.32 28.63
C ILE A 13 12.20 -8.17 29.29
N ALA A 14 11.86 -7.14 28.53
CA ALA A 14 11.12 -5.99 29.04
C ALA A 14 9.76 -6.39 29.63
N VAL A 15 8.98 -7.22 28.93
CA VAL A 15 7.67 -7.67 29.41
C VAL A 15 7.81 -8.53 30.68
N ARG A 16 8.79 -9.43 30.74
CA ARG A 16 9.06 -10.24 31.94
C ARG A 16 9.51 -9.40 33.13
N GLN A 17 10.09 -8.23 32.89
CA GLN A 17 10.44 -7.24 33.94
C GLN A 17 9.25 -6.37 34.36
N GLY A 18 8.06 -6.60 33.80
CA GLY A 18 6.84 -5.87 34.19
C GLY A 18 6.55 -4.63 33.33
N VAL A 19 7.26 -4.43 32.21
CA VAL A 19 6.95 -3.34 31.26
C VAL A 19 5.63 -3.66 30.58
N THR A 20 4.68 -2.71 30.66
CA THR A 20 3.33 -2.82 30.10
C THR A 20 3.15 -2.11 28.78
N GLN A 21 4.13 -1.31 28.35
CA GLN A 21 4.09 -0.55 27.10
C GLN A 21 5.43 -0.64 26.37
N LEU A 22 5.42 -1.23 25.20
CA LEU A 22 6.56 -1.20 24.28
C LEU A 22 6.34 -0.09 23.26
N VAL A 23 7.37 0.71 23.02
CA VAL A 23 7.37 1.72 21.97
C VAL A 23 8.37 1.30 20.89
N LEU A 24 7.85 1.01 19.70
CA LEU A 24 8.65 0.74 18.51
C LEU A 24 8.81 2.05 17.74
N SER A 25 10.05 2.53 17.63
CA SER A 25 10.33 3.82 17.00
C SER A 25 11.41 3.70 15.93
N ASP A 26 11.16 4.32 14.78
CA ASP A 26 12.13 4.51 13.70
C ASP A 26 12.77 5.90 13.71
N LYS A 27 12.48 6.73 14.74
CA LYS A 27 12.91 8.13 14.80
C LYS A 27 14.44 8.32 14.90
N ALA A 28 15.18 7.29 15.31
CA ALA A 28 16.63 7.34 15.45
C ALA A 28 17.38 6.94 14.16
N ILE A 29 16.84 7.26 13.00
CA ILE A 29 17.48 7.06 11.68
C ILE A 29 18.63 8.06 11.55
N SER A 30 19.77 7.60 11.02
CA SER A 30 20.92 8.43 10.68
C SER A 30 21.63 7.85 9.45
N ASP A 31 22.67 8.51 8.97
CA ASP A 31 23.55 8.04 7.89
C ASP A 31 24.11 6.63 8.12
N THR A 32 24.36 6.28 9.39
CA THR A 32 24.88 4.96 9.79
C THR A 32 23.81 4.02 10.35
N ARG A 33 22.56 4.47 10.47
CA ARG A 33 21.49 3.72 11.14
C ARG A 33 20.21 3.66 10.28
N MET A 34 19.99 2.52 9.65
CA MET A 34 18.82 2.26 8.81
C MET A 34 17.59 1.85 9.65
N PRO A 35 16.38 2.25 9.25
CA PRO A 35 15.15 1.76 9.85
C PRO A 35 14.86 0.32 9.40
N MET A 36 14.21 -0.45 10.26
CA MET A 36 13.53 -1.68 9.86
C MET A 36 12.07 -1.34 9.51
N PRO A 37 11.45 -1.92 8.47
CA PRO A 37 10.04 -1.64 8.16
C PRO A 37 9.18 -1.86 9.38
N MET A 38 8.42 -0.85 9.75
CA MET A 38 7.66 -0.87 11.00
C MET A 38 6.60 -1.98 11.03
N LEU A 39 5.97 -2.24 9.89
CA LEU A 39 5.01 -3.35 9.77
C LEU A 39 5.65 -4.71 10.10
N LEU A 40 6.88 -4.95 9.63
CA LEU A 40 7.64 -6.16 9.93
C LEU A 40 8.02 -6.22 11.41
N CYS A 41 8.42 -5.11 12.02
CA CYS A 41 8.73 -5.03 13.45
C CYS A 41 7.51 -5.40 14.30
N VAL A 42 6.35 -4.80 14.00
CA VAL A 42 5.10 -5.06 14.74
C VAL A 42 4.69 -6.52 14.59
N GLY A 43 4.66 -7.05 13.36
CA GLY A 43 4.28 -8.43 13.11
C GLY A 43 5.21 -9.43 13.83
N ALA A 44 6.52 -9.21 13.73
CA ALA A 44 7.52 -10.06 14.36
C ALA A 44 7.41 -10.07 15.90
N ILE A 45 7.21 -8.91 16.53
CA ILE A 45 7.07 -8.81 17.99
C ILE A 45 5.72 -9.35 18.43
N ASN A 46 4.64 -9.00 17.75
CA ASN A 46 3.30 -9.45 18.09
C ASN A 46 3.21 -10.98 18.06
N THR A 47 3.65 -11.60 16.97
CA THR A 47 3.65 -13.07 16.81
C THR A 47 4.52 -13.74 17.87
N PHE A 48 5.74 -13.24 18.06
CA PHE A 48 6.67 -13.78 19.05
C PHE A 48 6.11 -13.69 20.48
N LEU A 49 5.49 -12.58 20.87
CA LEU A 49 4.90 -12.41 22.20
C LEU A 49 3.64 -13.28 22.37
N ILE A 50 2.89 -13.56 21.31
CA ILE A 50 1.79 -14.54 21.34
C ILE A 50 2.32 -15.94 21.63
N ASP A 51 3.35 -16.39 20.90
CA ASP A 51 3.98 -17.70 21.10
C ASP A 51 4.54 -17.87 22.51
N LYS A 52 5.10 -16.79 23.08
CA LYS A 52 5.57 -16.76 24.47
C LYS A 52 4.47 -16.60 25.52
N LYS A 53 3.20 -16.45 25.11
CA LYS A 53 2.05 -16.15 25.98
C LYS A 53 2.19 -14.86 26.79
N LEU A 54 2.92 -13.90 26.24
CA LEU A 54 3.21 -12.61 26.89
C LEU A 54 2.40 -11.44 26.28
N ARG A 55 1.78 -11.63 25.11
CA ARG A 55 1.11 -10.55 24.38
C ARG A 55 -0.01 -9.86 25.17
N GLY A 56 -0.70 -10.58 26.05
CA GLY A 56 -1.79 -10.03 26.88
C GLY A 56 -1.34 -9.03 27.96
N TYR A 57 -0.05 -9.00 28.29
CA TYR A 57 0.49 -8.15 29.36
C TYR A 57 1.01 -6.80 28.84
N VAL A 58 1.04 -6.56 27.54
CA VAL A 58 1.73 -5.42 26.97
C VAL A 58 1.02 -4.80 25.79
N SER A 59 1.08 -3.48 25.69
CA SER A 59 0.68 -2.70 24.52
C SER A 59 1.87 -2.46 23.60
N ILE A 60 1.65 -2.61 22.28
CA ILE A 60 2.64 -2.30 21.25
C ILE A 60 2.28 -0.94 20.67
N ASN A 61 3.05 0.08 21.00
CA ASN A 61 2.87 1.44 20.53
C ASN A 61 3.88 1.71 19.42
N VAL A 62 3.42 2.27 18.32
CA VAL A 62 4.25 2.54 17.13
C VAL A 62 4.50 4.03 17.01
N GLN A 63 5.75 4.43 16.81
CA GLN A 63 6.15 5.77 16.39
C GLN A 63 6.90 5.65 15.07
N SER A 64 6.25 5.98 13.96
CA SER A 64 6.81 5.69 12.63
C SER A 64 6.59 6.81 11.63
N GLY A 65 7.64 7.07 10.85
CA GLY A 65 7.58 7.93 9.67
C GLY A 65 6.89 7.28 8.48
N GLU A 66 6.70 5.96 8.48
CA GLU A 66 6.03 5.23 7.39
C GLU A 66 4.50 5.38 7.43
N ALA A 67 3.92 5.74 8.58
CA ALA A 67 2.47 5.83 8.78
C ALA A 67 1.92 7.18 8.31
N LEU A 68 1.53 7.29 7.05
CA LEU A 68 1.06 8.55 6.45
C LEU A 68 -0.43 8.54 6.09
N ASP A 69 -0.98 7.41 5.71
CA ASP A 69 -2.33 7.25 5.18
C ASP A 69 -3.14 6.20 5.96
N THR A 70 -4.44 6.15 5.71
CA THR A 70 -5.36 5.20 6.37
C THR A 70 -4.92 3.74 6.20
N HIS A 71 -4.34 3.38 5.04
CA HIS A 71 -3.90 2.01 4.79
C HIS A 71 -2.75 1.60 5.72
N SER A 72 -1.78 2.48 5.92
CA SER A 72 -0.67 2.25 6.84
C SER A 72 -1.14 2.02 8.27
N PHE A 73 -2.11 2.82 8.74
CA PHE A 73 -2.72 2.61 10.06
C PHE A 73 -3.49 1.30 10.14
N ALA A 74 -4.30 1.00 9.13
CA ALA A 74 -5.10 -0.21 9.09
C ALA A 74 -4.22 -1.47 9.15
N THR A 75 -3.12 -1.51 8.40
CA THR A 75 -2.20 -2.64 8.39
C THR A 75 -1.44 -2.77 9.69
N LEU A 76 -0.90 -1.69 10.26
CA LEU A 76 -0.19 -1.71 11.54
C LEU A 76 -1.07 -2.20 12.68
N ILE A 77 -2.30 -1.69 12.80
CA ILE A 77 -3.25 -2.12 13.82
C ILE A 77 -3.67 -3.58 13.56
N GLY A 78 -3.94 -3.92 12.30
CA GLY A 78 -4.34 -5.26 11.90
C GLY A 78 -3.32 -6.35 12.18
N VAL A 79 -2.02 -6.03 12.21
CA VAL A 79 -0.96 -6.97 12.62
C VAL A 79 -0.60 -6.88 14.10
N GLY A 80 -1.24 -6.01 14.89
CA GLY A 80 -1.13 -6.03 16.34
C GLY A 80 -0.72 -4.74 17.03
N ALA A 81 -0.50 -3.61 16.33
CA ALA A 81 -0.22 -2.33 16.99
C ALA A 81 -1.42 -1.88 17.83
N THR A 82 -1.14 -1.32 19.00
CA THR A 82 -2.16 -0.75 19.90
C THR A 82 -2.41 0.71 19.58
N THR A 83 -1.35 1.48 19.38
CA THR A 83 -1.41 2.88 18.98
C THR A 83 -0.39 3.17 17.89
N VAL A 84 -0.64 4.23 17.10
CA VAL A 84 0.27 4.67 16.04
C VAL A 84 0.47 6.17 16.14
N ASN A 85 1.72 6.61 16.28
CA ASN A 85 2.14 8.00 16.22
C ASN A 85 2.84 8.26 14.87
N PRO A 86 2.20 9.00 13.94
CA PRO A 86 2.73 9.31 12.63
C PRO A 86 3.53 10.62 12.64
N TYR A 87 4.68 10.66 13.28
CA TYR A 87 5.40 11.92 13.54
C TYR A 87 5.75 12.69 12.27
N ILE A 88 6.15 12.04 11.16
CA ILE A 88 6.42 12.72 9.88
C ILE A 88 5.15 13.32 9.26
N ALA A 89 3.98 12.69 9.43
CA ALA A 89 2.73 13.28 8.98
C ALA A 89 2.44 14.59 9.74
N PHE A 90 2.66 14.61 11.05
CA PHE A 90 2.50 15.84 11.86
C PHE A 90 3.52 16.90 11.48
N ASP A 91 4.79 16.54 11.29
CA ASP A 91 5.82 17.47 10.84
C ASP A 91 5.49 18.05 9.44
N SER A 92 4.94 17.22 8.56
CA SER A 92 4.49 17.66 7.23
C SER A 92 3.29 18.62 7.29
N LEU A 93 2.36 18.38 8.22
CA LEU A 93 1.25 19.30 8.48
C LEU A 93 1.76 20.63 9.04
N TYR A 94 2.71 20.59 9.98
CA TYR A 94 3.33 21.78 10.55
C TYR A 94 4.01 22.62 9.47
N GLN A 95 4.87 22.04 8.64
CA GLN A 95 5.54 22.74 7.53
C GLN A 95 4.56 23.38 6.54
N ARG A 96 3.44 22.70 6.25
CA ARG A 96 2.40 23.23 5.37
C ARG A 96 1.62 24.36 6.02
N HIS A 97 1.37 24.27 7.30
CA HIS A 97 0.73 25.33 8.08
C HIS A 97 1.60 26.60 8.10
N GLU A 98 2.91 26.48 8.37
CA GLU A 98 3.87 27.58 8.32
C GLU A 98 3.88 28.26 6.93
N LYS A 99 3.73 27.49 5.87
CA LYS A 99 3.59 28.00 4.49
C LYS A 99 2.20 28.56 4.17
N LYS A 100 1.30 28.66 5.16
CA LYS A 100 -0.09 29.16 5.01
C LYS A 100 -0.92 28.43 3.95
N LEU A 101 -0.63 27.14 3.68
CA LEU A 101 -1.32 26.36 2.66
C LEU A 101 -2.70 25.87 3.11
N PHE A 102 -3.03 25.99 4.39
CA PHE A 102 -4.32 25.57 4.98
C PHE A 102 -5.26 26.75 5.29
N GLY A 103 -4.97 27.94 4.74
CA GLY A 103 -5.80 29.12 4.92
C GLY A 103 -5.79 29.60 6.39
N GLN A 104 -7.00 29.70 6.99
CA GLN A 104 -7.16 30.25 8.34
C GLN A 104 -7.17 29.19 9.46
N TYR A 105 -7.01 27.90 9.13
CA TYR A 105 -7.00 26.86 10.14
C TYR A 105 -5.75 26.97 11.02
N SER A 106 -5.94 26.79 12.34
CA SER A 106 -4.83 26.62 13.27
C SER A 106 -4.12 25.28 13.05
N PHE A 107 -2.91 25.15 13.56
CA PHE A 107 -2.19 23.87 13.46
C PHE A 107 -2.94 22.73 14.16
N ASP A 108 -3.49 22.97 15.34
CA ASP A 108 -4.27 21.97 16.08
C ASP A 108 -5.49 21.52 15.30
N GLU A 109 -6.23 22.44 14.66
CA GLU A 109 -7.35 22.07 13.79
C GLU A 109 -6.91 21.23 12.58
N CYS A 110 -5.73 21.49 12.02
CA CYS A 110 -5.17 20.66 10.94
C CYS A 110 -4.87 19.23 11.44
N VAL A 111 -4.27 19.09 12.61
CA VAL A 111 -4.00 17.81 13.25
C VAL A 111 -5.29 17.05 13.56
N GLU A 112 -6.27 17.70 14.17
CA GLU A 112 -7.57 17.10 14.46
C GLU A 112 -8.28 16.59 13.20
N ARG A 113 -8.26 17.39 12.13
CA ARG A 113 -8.85 17.00 10.83
C ARG A 113 -8.14 15.81 10.21
N TYR A 114 -6.82 15.73 10.31
CA TYR A 114 -6.06 14.58 9.88
C TYR A 114 -6.44 13.33 10.67
N ILE A 115 -6.44 13.41 12.00
CA ILE A 115 -6.82 12.30 12.88
C ILE A 115 -8.25 11.85 12.58
N LYS A 116 -9.19 12.79 12.44
CA LYS A 116 -10.59 12.50 12.09
C LYS A 116 -10.72 11.79 10.75
N SER A 117 -9.93 12.20 9.75
CA SER A 117 -9.90 11.57 8.42
C SER A 117 -9.40 10.13 8.48
N VAL A 118 -8.30 9.88 9.20
CA VAL A 118 -7.76 8.52 9.39
C VAL A 118 -8.77 7.65 10.14
N ASN A 119 -9.34 8.15 11.23
CA ASN A 119 -10.36 7.42 12.00
C ASN A 119 -11.60 7.08 11.16
N ALA A 120 -12.10 8.01 10.36
CA ALA A 120 -13.22 7.76 9.45
C ALA A 120 -12.87 6.67 8.41
N GLY A 121 -11.65 6.68 7.91
CA GLY A 121 -11.14 5.64 7.01
C GLY A 121 -11.06 4.27 7.67
N LEU A 122 -10.56 4.19 8.91
CA LEU A 122 -10.51 2.95 9.68
C LEU A 122 -11.91 2.40 9.97
N LEU A 123 -12.82 3.25 10.40
CA LEU A 123 -14.22 2.87 10.63
C LEU A 123 -14.89 2.34 9.35
N LYS A 124 -14.59 2.94 8.21
CA LYS A 124 -15.08 2.46 6.90
C LYS A 124 -14.53 1.06 6.56
N ILE A 125 -13.25 0.81 6.81
CA ILE A 125 -12.62 -0.52 6.61
C ILE A 125 -13.28 -1.54 7.52
N MET A 126 -13.38 -1.26 8.82
CA MET A 126 -13.99 -2.14 9.80
C MET A 126 -15.46 -2.43 9.48
N SER A 127 -16.23 -1.42 9.09
CA SER A 127 -17.62 -1.57 8.68
C SER A 127 -17.79 -2.52 7.51
N LYS A 128 -16.91 -2.45 6.49
CA LYS A 128 -16.93 -3.38 5.35
C LYS A 128 -16.58 -4.82 5.75
N MET A 129 -15.80 -5.00 6.82
CA MET A 129 -15.45 -6.32 7.36
C MET A 129 -16.49 -6.84 8.38
N GLY A 130 -17.50 -6.04 8.74
CA GLY A 130 -18.47 -6.37 9.76
C GLY A 130 -17.93 -6.34 11.20
N ILE A 131 -16.81 -5.60 11.42
CA ILE A 131 -16.16 -5.49 12.73
C ILE A 131 -16.58 -4.19 13.41
N SER A 132 -17.22 -4.27 14.58
CA SER A 132 -17.76 -3.11 15.30
C SER A 132 -16.80 -2.49 16.32
N VAL A 133 -15.81 -3.26 16.81
CA VAL A 133 -14.86 -2.78 17.83
C VAL A 133 -13.42 -2.98 17.39
N LEU A 134 -12.57 -1.98 17.68
CA LEU A 134 -11.17 -1.99 17.26
C LEU A 134 -10.36 -3.14 17.86
N SER A 135 -10.71 -3.59 19.07
CA SER A 135 -10.06 -4.73 19.71
C SER A 135 -10.23 -6.04 18.93
N SER A 136 -11.30 -6.21 18.19
CA SER A 136 -11.54 -7.36 17.32
C SER A 136 -10.83 -7.24 15.96
N TYR A 137 -10.52 -6.02 15.54
CA TYR A 137 -9.74 -5.77 14.34
C TYR A 137 -8.23 -5.91 14.58
N ARG A 138 -7.77 -5.49 15.76
CA ARG A 138 -6.35 -5.48 16.12
C ARG A 138 -5.79 -6.90 16.19
N GLY A 139 -4.76 -7.15 15.41
CA GLY A 139 -4.12 -8.46 15.33
C GLY A 139 -4.94 -9.53 14.59
N GLY A 140 -6.05 -9.16 13.97
CA GLY A 140 -6.92 -10.07 13.21
C GLY A 140 -6.32 -10.54 11.89
N CYS A 141 -5.26 -9.89 11.39
CA CYS A 141 -4.53 -10.26 10.17
C CYS A 141 -5.43 -10.48 8.95
N ASN A 142 -6.54 -9.74 8.83
CA ASN A 142 -7.53 -9.86 7.76
C ASN A 142 -7.05 -9.18 6.47
N PHE A 143 -5.89 -9.60 5.97
CA PHE A 143 -5.23 -9.04 4.79
C PHE A 143 -4.87 -10.12 3.79
N GLU A 144 -4.64 -9.71 2.57
CA GLU A 144 -3.97 -10.51 1.55
C GLU A 144 -2.61 -9.88 1.27
N THR A 145 -1.56 -10.69 1.35
CA THR A 145 -0.18 -10.25 1.07
C THR A 145 0.16 -10.58 -0.37
N VAL A 146 0.71 -9.61 -1.07
CA VAL A 146 1.18 -9.73 -2.45
C VAL A 146 2.65 -9.36 -2.52
N GLY A 147 3.48 -10.25 -3.06
CA GLY A 147 4.89 -9.97 -3.32
C GLY A 147 5.85 -10.15 -2.15
N LEU A 148 5.41 -10.71 -1.02
CA LEU A 148 6.28 -11.20 0.05
C LEU A 148 6.41 -12.72 -0.02
N SER A 149 7.57 -13.26 0.36
CA SER A 149 7.77 -14.71 0.43
C SER A 149 6.83 -15.33 1.46
N ARG A 150 6.34 -16.53 1.17
CA ARG A 150 5.46 -17.26 2.09
C ARG A 150 6.13 -17.48 3.44
N SER A 151 7.44 -17.73 3.47
CA SER A 151 8.19 -17.90 4.74
C SER A 151 8.11 -16.66 5.64
N ILE A 152 8.20 -15.43 5.07
CA ILE A 152 8.02 -14.21 5.87
C ILE A 152 6.61 -14.10 6.41
N VAL A 153 5.62 -14.45 5.57
CA VAL A 153 4.20 -14.36 5.97
C VAL A 153 3.91 -15.37 7.08
N ASP A 154 4.37 -16.60 6.93
CA ASP A 154 4.17 -17.65 7.93
C ASP A 154 4.86 -17.32 9.26
N ASP A 155 6.09 -16.77 9.22
CA ASP A 155 6.88 -16.46 10.41
C ASP A 155 6.38 -15.22 11.18
N TYR A 156 5.96 -14.17 10.46
CA TYR A 156 5.70 -12.84 11.06
C TYR A 156 4.27 -12.35 10.95
N PHE A 157 3.48 -12.94 10.06
CA PHE A 157 2.08 -12.55 9.80
C PHE A 157 1.16 -13.76 9.70
N PRO A 158 1.18 -14.68 10.70
CA PRO A 158 0.37 -15.89 10.65
C PRO A 158 -1.12 -15.55 10.51
N GLY A 159 -1.81 -16.27 9.64
CA GLY A 159 -3.21 -16.04 9.29
C GLY A 159 -3.43 -15.11 8.09
N VAL A 160 -2.40 -14.42 7.62
CA VAL A 160 -2.49 -13.62 6.38
C VAL A 160 -2.38 -14.53 5.16
N THR A 161 -3.29 -14.33 4.19
CA THR A 161 -3.26 -15.09 2.95
C THR A 161 -2.17 -14.57 2.01
N SER A 162 -1.32 -15.46 1.49
CA SER A 162 -0.29 -15.14 0.48
C SER A 162 -0.49 -15.99 -0.78
N LYS A 163 -1.24 -15.46 -1.75
CA LYS A 163 -1.45 -16.12 -3.05
C LYS A 163 -0.25 -15.92 -3.99
N ILE A 164 0.32 -14.72 -3.99
CA ILE A 164 1.45 -14.35 -4.83
C ILE A 164 2.67 -14.15 -3.95
N SER A 165 3.61 -15.10 -4.00
CA SER A 165 4.89 -15.01 -3.31
C SER A 165 5.82 -13.99 -3.97
N GLY A 166 6.89 -13.60 -3.27
CA GLY A 166 7.83 -12.61 -3.77
C GLY A 166 9.11 -12.54 -2.96
N ILE A 167 9.51 -11.33 -2.57
CA ILE A 167 10.80 -11.08 -1.91
C ILE A 167 10.85 -11.62 -0.48
N GLY A 168 12.00 -12.18 -0.12
CA GLY A 168 12.34 -12.58 1.24
C GLY A 168 12.99 -11.44 2.04
N LEU A 169 13.46 -11.74 3.26
CA LEU A 169 14.12 -10.76 4.14
C LEU A 169 15.32 -10.09 3.47
N SER A 170 16.13 -10.83 2.72
CA SER A 170 17.27 -10.26 1.98
C SER A 170 16.83 -9.25 0.91
N GLY A 171 15.71 -9.52 0.24
CA GLY A 171 15.12 -8.58 -0.72
C GLY A 171 14.59 -7.31 -0.05
N ILE A 172 13.97 -7.44 1.11
CA ILE A 172 13.52 -6.30 1.94
C ILE A 172 14.74 -5.49 2.38
N GLU A 173 15.77 -6.13 2.92
CA GLU A 173 17.00 -5.46 3.34
C GLU A 173 17.65 -4.70 2.17
N LYS A 174 17.77 -5.33 0.99
CA LYS A 174 18.32 -4.69 -0.20
C LYS A 174 17.55 -3.42 -0.59
N LYS A 175 16.21 -3.46 -0.52
CA LYS A 175 15.36 -2.28 -0.79
C LYS A 175 15.60 -1.17 0.21
N ILE A 176 15.64 -1.48 1.50
CA ILE A 176 15.87 -0.48 2.54
C ILE A 176 17.23 0.16 2.41
N ARG A 177 18.28 -0.65 2.15
CA ARG A 177 19.63 -0.13 1.90
C ARG A 177 19.66 0.82 0.71
N ALA A 178 18.95 0.51 -0.36
CA ALA A 178 18.87 1.37 -1.54
C ALA A 178 18.19 2.72 -1.22
N ILE A 179 17.04 2.69 -0.52
CA ILE A 179 16.32 3.90 -0.12
C ILE A 179 17.15 4.74 0.87
N HIS A 180 17.79 4.08 1.83
CA HIS A 180 18.64 4.76 2.81
C HIS A 180 19.85 5.43 2.13
N LYS A 181 20.50 4.71 1.22
CA LYS A 181 21.60 5.25 0.42
C LYS A 181 21.17 6.47 -0.38
N GLU A 182 20.03 6.40 -1.07
CA GLU A 182 19.46 7.52 -1.81
C GLU A 182 19.20 8.72 -0.89
N ALA A 183 18.65 8.48 0.31
CA ALA A 183 18.30 9.54 1.25
C ALA A 183 19.52 10.28 1.84
N PHE A 184 20.65 9.59 2.05
CA PHE A 184 21.82 10.17 2.74
C PHE A 184 23.01 10.46 1.81
N GLU A 185 23.13 9.77 0.68
CA GLU A 185 24.25 9.95 -0.24
C GLU A 185 23.88 10.75 -1.50
N SER A 186 22.58 10.92 -1.80
CA SER A 186 22.16 11.70 -2.96
C SER A 186 22.46 13.19 -2.76
N THR A 187 23.09 13.77 -3.76
CA THR A 187 23.31 15.22 -3.86
C THR A 187 22.13 15.93 -4.51
N ASP A 188 21.17 15.19 -5.04
CA ASP A 188 19.98 15.75 -5.67
C ASP A 188 19.05 16.38 -4.64
N THR A 189 18.89 17.69 -4.75
CA THR A 189 17.96 18.46 -3.92
C THR A 189 16.53 18.47 -4.47
N VAL A 190 16.33 17.95 -5.68
CA VAL A 190 15.03 17.92 -6.36
C VAL A 190 14.36 16.57 -6.11
N LEU A 191 13.26 16.60 -5.38
CA LEU A 191 12.47 15.40 -5.13
C LEU A 191 11.83 14.89 -6.44
N PRO A 192 11.68 13.56 -6.61
CA PRO A 192 10.93 12.97 -7.71
C PRO A 192 9.51 13.56 -7.81
N ILE A 193 9.01 13.74 -9.02
CA ILE A 193 7.68 14.31 -9.25
C ILE A 193 6.58 13.44 -8.62
N GLY A 194 6.81 12.15 -8.50
CA GLY A 194 5.87 11.18 -7.99
C GLY A 194 4.67 11.03 -8.93
N GLY A 195 3.45 11.04 -8.38
CA GLY A 195 2.24 10.91 -9.19
C GLY A 195 1.60 9.53 -9.13
N ILE A 196 1.88 8.71 -8.11
CA ILE A 196 1.33 7.36 -7.96
C ILE A 196 -0.20 7.40 -7.83
N TYR A 197 -0.73 8.23 -6.95
CA TYR A 197 -2.18 8.31 -6.68
C TYR A 197 -2.94 9.23 -7.65
N ARG A 198 -2.24 10.18 -8.26
CA ARG A 198 -2.81 11.13 -9.21
C ARG A 198 -1.79 11.43 -10.30
N TYR A 199 -2.23 11.36 -11.56
CA TYR A 199 -1.38 11.68 -12.70
C TYR A 199 -0.72 13.06 -12.54
N ARG A 200 0.60 13.10 -12.78
CA ARG A 200 1.39 14.30 -12.90
C ARG A 200 2.24 14.23 -14.16
N LYS A 201 2.33 15.34 -14.87
CA LYS A 201 3.20 15.44 -16.05
C LYS A 201 4.65 15.14 -15.64
N ASN A 202 5.32 14.28 -16.37
CA ASN A 202 6.69 13.77 -16.09
C ASN A 202 6.83 12.99 -14.77
N GLY A 203 5.73 12.58 -14.16
CA GLY A 203 5.71 11.65 -13.02
C GLY A 203 5.47 10.21 -13.45
N GLU A 204 4.92 9.42 -12.52
CA GLU A 204 4.57 8.02 -12.77
C GLU A 204 3.65 7.83 -13.97
N THR A 205 3.88 6.77 -14.72
CA THR A 205 3.05 6.41 -15.87
C THR A 205 1.72 5.83 -15.42
N HIS A 206 0.63 6.37 -15.95
CA HIS A 206 -0.72 5.86 -15.71
C HIS A 206 -1.33 5.34 -17.02
N GLN A 207 -2.11 4.26 -16.93
CA GLN A 207 -2.87 3.74 -18.07
C GLN A 207 -3.90 4.75 -18.59
N TYR A 208 -4.56 5.46 -17.67
CA TYR A 208 -5.56 6.48 -17.99
C TYR A 208 -4.95 7.88 -17.86
N GLN A 209 -4.24 8.30 -18.89
CA GLN A 209 -3.69 9.66 -18.98
C GLN A 209 -4.72 10.61 -19.59
N GLY A 210 -4.79 11.84 -19.08
CA GLY A 210 -5.74 12.83 -19.56
C GLY A 210 -5.68 13.05 -21.09
N ARG A 211 -4.48 13.07 -21.67
CA ARG A 211 -4.29 13.17 -23.12
C ARG A 211 -4.96 12.03 -23.90
N LEU A 212 -4.81 10.79 -23.44
CA LEU A 212 -5.38 9.62 -24.10
C LEU A 212 -6.91 9.61 -23.96
N ILE A 213 -7.42 9.99 -22.80
CA ILE A 213 -8.87 10.13 -22.58
C ILE A 213 -9.47 11.18 -23.51
N HIS A 214 -8.82 12.34 -23.65
CA HIS A 214 -9.27 13.37 -24.59
C HIS A 214 -9.26 12.92 -26.05
N LEU A 215 -8.23 12.15 -26.46
CA LEU A 215 -8.20 11.58 -27.81
C LEU A 215 -9.35 10.61 -28.03
N LEU A 216 -9.67 9.75 -27.06
CA LEU A 216 -10.79 8.83 -27.12
C LEU A 216 -12.13 9.58 -27.18
N GLN A 217 -12.34 10.55 -26.31
CA GLN A 217 -13.54 11.38 -26.29
C GLN A 217 -13.72 12.14 -27.59
N SER A 218 -12.64 12.70 -28.13
CA SER A 218 -12.68 13.39 -29.43
C SER A 218 -13.01 12.40 -30.57
N ALA A 219 -12.42 11.22 -30.57
CA ALA A 219 -12.68 10.18 -31.57
C ALA A 219 -14.16 9.76 -31.57
N VAL A 220 -14.73 9.55 -30.39
CA VAL A 220 -16.15 9.16 -30.23
C VAL A 220 -17.07 10.33 -30.59
N GLY A 221 -16.81 11.53 -30.05
CA GLY A 221 -17.67 12.70 -30.30
C GLY A 221 -17.71 13.15 -31.75
N SER A 222 -16.59 13.01 -32.48
CA SER A 222 -16.50 13.33 -33.92
C SER A 222 -16.72 12.15 -34.87
N ASN A 223 -16.99 10.96 -34.35
CA ASN A 223 -17.06 9.69 -35.08
C ASN A 223 -15.87 9.48 -36.03
N SER A 224 -14.66 9.83 -35.55
CA SER A 224 -13.44 9.84 -36.35
C SER A 224 -12.54 8.67 -36.08
N TYR A 225 -12.47 7.71 -37.03
CA TYR A 225 -11.56 6.58 -36.94
C TYR A 225 -10.07 6.99 -36.95
N SER A 226 -9.73 8.07 -37.63
CA SER A 226 -8.36 8.59 -37.64
C SER A 226 -7.93 9.12 -36.26
N ALA A 227 -8.83 9.74 -35.49
CA ALA A 227 -8.59 10.15 -34.11
C ALA A 227 -8.49 8.91 -33.19
N TYR A 228 -9.30 7.88 -33.40
CA TYR A 228 -9.20 6.61 -32.68
C TYR A 228 -7.86 5.91 -32.91
N LYS A 229 -7.32 5.90 -34.13
CA LYS A 229 -5.99 5.35 -34.39
C LYS A 229 -4.90 6.04 -33.55
N LYS A 230 -4.94 7.37 -33.43
CA LYS A 230 -4.00 8.11 -32.58
C LYS A 230 -4.11 7.73 -31.09
N TYR A 231 -5.33 7.49 -30.62
CA TYR A 231 -5.56 6.96 -29.27
C TYR A 231 -4.95 5.56 -29.12
N ALA A 232 -5.22 4.65 -30.06
CA ALA A 232 -4.71 3.29 -30.04
C ALA A 232 -3.18 3.25 -30.06
N GLU A 233 -2.54 4.03 -30.93
CA GLU A 233 -1.08 4.18 -30.96
C GLU A 233 -0.54 4.68 -29.62
N GLY A 234 -1.22 5.64 -28.99
CA GLY A 234 -0.84 6.16 -27.68
C GLY A 234 -0.90 5.09 -26.58
N ILE A 235 -1.90 4.21 -26.61
CA ILE A 235 -2.01 3.09 -25.66
C ILE A 235 -0.92 2.04 -25.92
N TYR A 236 -0.68 1.64 -27.17
CA TYR A 236 0.33 0.64 -27.51
C TYR A 236 1.77 1.09 -27.20
N ASN A 237 2.04 2.38 -27.19
CA ASN A 237 3.35 2.94 -26.88
C ASN A 237 3.57 3.21 -25.39
N LEU A 238 2.61 2.89 -24.51
CA LEU A 238 2.81 2.97 -23.08
C LEU A 238 3.77 1.86 -22.60
N PRO A 239 4.62 2.14 -21.62
CA PRO A 239 5.37 1.09 -20.95
C PRO A 239 4.38 0.12 -20.26
N PRO A 240 4.78 -1.15 -20.03
CA PRO A 240 3.93 -2.11 -19.32
C PRO A 240 3.56 -1.60 -17.93
N ILE A 241 2.27 -1.54 -17.64
CA ILE A 241 1.72 -1.09 -16.35
C ILE A 241 1.03 -2.25 -15.63
N ASN A 242 0.30 -3.08 -16.38
CA ASN A 242 -0.37 -4.25 -15.86
C ASN A 242 0.38 -5.53 -16.27
N LEU A 243 0.20 -6.59 -15.50
CA LEU A 243 0.81 -7.89 -15.80
C LEU A 243 0.41 -8.41 -17.20
N ARG A 244 -0.80 -8.14 -17.65
CA ARG A 244 -1.28 -8.51 -18.99
C ARG A 244 -0.50 -7.82 -20.13
N ASP A 245 0.09 -6.66 -19.88
CA ASP A 245 0.87 -5.91 -20.88
C ASP A 245 2.21 -6.60 -21.19
N LEU A 246 2.62 -7.56 -20.35
CA LEU A 246 3.79 -8.43 -20.54
C LEU A 246 3.45 -9.76 -21.20
N ILE A 247 2.18 -10.02 -21.50
CA ILE A 247 1.70 -11.30 -22.04
C ILE A 247 1.36 -11.11 -23.53
N ASP A 248 1.76 -12.07 -24.37
CA ASP A 248 1.40 -12.12 -25.78
C ASP A 248 0.76 -13.48 -26.12
N PHE A 249 0.02 -13.52 -27.22
CA PHE A 249 -0.60 -14.74 -27.71
C PHE A 249 0.44 -15.68 -28.34
N ARG A 250 0.33 -16.98 -28.08
CA ARG A 250 1.16 -17.99 -28.72
C ARG A 250 0.72 -18.20 -30.18
N LYS A 251 1.21 -17.40 -31.10
CA LYS A 251 0.85 -17.41 -32.53
C LYS A 251 0.86 -18.80 -33.18
N LYS A 252 1.78 -19.69 -32.72
CA LYS A 252 1.86 -21.09 -33.24
C LYS A 252 0.68 -21.97 -32.86
N LYS A 253 -0.18 -21.56 -31.91
CA LYS A 253 -1.36 -22.31 -31.47
C LYS A 253 -2.70 -21.63 -31.85
N LEU A 254 -2.62 -20.51 -32.54
CA LEU A 254 -3.83 -19.87 -33.07
C LEU A 254 -4.31 -20.68 -34.25
N GLY A 255 -5.59 -21.06 -34.24
CA GLY A 255 -6.26 -21.68 -35.36
C GLY A 255 -6.39 -20.72 -36.57
N PRO A 256 -7.04 -21.11 -37.65
CA PRO A 256 -7.33 -20.21 -38.76
C PRO A 256 -8.12 -18.99 -38.28
N SER A 257 -7.89 -17.84 -38.91
CA SER A 257 -8.66 -16.64 -38.61
C SER A 257 -10.16 -16.85 -38.92
N ILE A 258 -11.01 -16.40 -38.02
CA ILE A 258 -12.46 -16.37 -38.20
C ILE A 258 -12.89 -15.04 -38.83
N GLN A 259 -14.04 -15.01 -39.48
CA GLN A 259 -14.64 -13.80 -40.04
C GLN A 259 -15.07 -12.88 -38.87
N ILE A 260 -14.95 -11.58 -39.07
CA ILE A 260 -15.29 -10.58 -38.01
C ILE A 260 -16.77 -10.66 -37.62
N SER A 261 -17.63 -11.10 -38.55
CA SER A 261 -19.07 -11.35 -38.33
C SER A 261 -19.38 -12.55 -37.44
N GLU A 262 -18.40 -13.44 -37.23
CA GLU A 262 -18.51 -14.61 -36.34
C GLU A 262 -18.03 -14.30 -34.91
N VAL A 263 -17.45 -13.10 -34.69
CA VAL A 263 -17.02 -12.69 -33.39
C VAL A 263 -18.19 -12.16 -32.59
N GLU A 264 -18.57 -12.88 -31.55
CA GLU A 264 -19.65 -12.48 -30.66
C GLU A 264 -19.22 -11.25 -29.80
N PRO A 265 -19.95 -10.11 -29.86
CA PRO A 265 -19.63 -8.96 -29.06
C PRO A 265 -19.95 -9.20 -27.57
N VAL A 266 -19.11 -8.70 -26.67
CA VAL A 266 -19.28 -8.85 -25.23
C VAL A 266 -20.63 -8.34 -24.71
N SER A 267 -21.22 -7.35 -25.36
CA SER A 267 -22.56 -6.84 -25.06
C SER A 267 -23.66 -7.90 -25.22
N TYR A 268 -23.47 -8.86 -26.11
CA TYR A 268 -24.42 -9.93 -26.34
C TYR A 268 -24.43 -10.95 -25.19
N THR A 269 -23.26 -11.32 -24.68
CA THR A 269 -23.12 -12.27 -23.58
C THR A 269 -23.50 -11.66 -22.20
N HIS A 270 -23.36 -10.38 -22.02
CA HIS A 270 -23.61 -9.72 -20.71
C HIS A 270 -25.02 -9.11 -20.60
N LEU A 271 -25.67 -8.74 -21.69
CA LEU A 271 -27.03 -8.20 -21.65
C LEU A 271 -28.13 -9.30 -21.58
N THR A 272 -27.83 -10.51 -21.96
CA THR A 272 -28.79 -11.64 -21.89
C THR A 272 -28.83 -12.31 -20.52
N LEU A 273 -27.76 -12.24 -19.70
CA LEU A 273 -27.71 -12.83 -18.36
C LEU A 273 -28.72 -12.25 -17.36
N PRO A 274 -28.96 -10.93 -17.27
CA PRO A 274 -29.97 -10.37 -16.36
C PRO A 274 -31.43 -10.69 -16.76
N THR A 275 -31.72 -10.98 -18.03
CA THR A 275 -33.07 -11.28 -18.48
C THR A 275 -33.48 -12.74 -18.24
N ILE A 276 -32.54 -13.64 -18.01
CA ILE A 276 -32.81 -15.06 -17.73
C ILE A 276 -33.08 -15.28 -16.22
N VAL A 277 -32.64 -14.38 -15.35
CA VAL A 277 -32.81 -14.48 -13.89
C VAL A 277 -34.12 -13.84 -13.38
N GLY A 278 -34.93 -13.29 -14.26
CA GLY A 278 -36.19 -12.60 -13.97
C GLY A 278 -37.46 -13.38 -14.32
N VAL A 279 -37.39 -14.72 -14.48
CA VAL A 279 -38.59 -15.59 -14.72
C VAL A 279 -38.69 -16.63 -13.61
#